data_25c1afe8a0a3b777e83b115289ae02cb
#
_entry.id   25c1afe8a0a3b777e83b115289ae02cb
#
_cell.length_a   1.000
_cell.length_b   1.000
_cell.length_c   1.000
_cell.angle_alpha   90.00
_cell.angle_beta   90.00
_cell.angle_gamma   90.00
#
_symmetry.space_group_name_H-M   'P 1'
#
loop_
_entity.id
_entity.type
_entity.pdbx_description
1 polymer ?
#
loop_
_entity_poly.entity_id
_entity_poly.type
_entity_poly.pdbx_seq_one_letter_code
_entity_poly.pdbx_strand_id
1 'polypeptide(L)'
;MGDERRRTPRYPFIATAEVIDQSGAHITARVTELSLHGCYLEMANPLPTDAVITIKIYSEGKFFESNGLCVYSQPKHGIGVTFRNMRPQFLSVLKQWLLAAAVAKYGPKA
;
A
#
# COMPACT_ATOMS: atom_id res chain seq x y z
N MET A 1 -9.51 -15.95 -13.89
CA MET A 1 -10.30 -15.81 -12.74
C MET A 1 -9.92 -14.63 -11.92
N GLY A 2 -10.64 -13.60 -12.07
CA GLY A 2 -10.43 -12.40 -11.30
C GLY A 2 -10.65 -12.58 -9.82
N ASP A 3 -11.47 -13.54 -9.44
CA ASP A 3 -11.84 -13.70 -8.05
C ASP A 3 -10.69 -14.09 -7.15
N GLU A 4 -9.73 -14.81 -7.68
CA GLU A 4 -8.62 -15.25 -6.86
C GLU A 4 -7.79 -14.10 -6.34
N ARG A 5 -7.69 -13.03 -7.11
CA ARG A 5 -6.95 -11.88 -6.68
C ARG A 5 -7.63 -11.12 -5.57
N ARG A 6 -8.91 -11.42 -5.32
CA ARG A 6 -9.68 -10.74 -4.31
C ARG A 6 -9.88 -11.54 -3.05
N ARG A 7 -9.15 -12.63 -2.91
CA ARG A 7 -9.19 -13.39 -1.67
C ARG A 7 -8.70 -12.58 -0.50
N THR A 8 -7.73 -11.71 -0.75
CA THR A 8 -7.16 -10.89 0.30
C THR A 8 -8.01 -9.64 0.43
N PRO A 9 -8.61 -9.42 1.60
CA PRO A 9 -9.45 -8.24 1.79
C PRO A 9 -8.67 -6.96 1.66
N ARG A 10 -9.32 -5.95 1.10
CA ARG A 10 -8.79 -4.60 0.98
C ARG A 10 -9.60 -3.70 1.88
N TYR A 11 -8.91 -2.82 2.57
CA TYR A 11 -9.57 -1.92 3.53
C TYR A 11 -9.25 -0.48 3.19
N PRO A 12 -10.22 0.43 3.37
CA PRO A 12 -9.92 1.86 3.34
C PRO A 12 -8.87 2.16 4.40
N PHE A 13 -7.84 2.89 4.03
CA PHE A 13 -6.76 3.18 4.97
C PHE A 13 -6.04 4.42 4.44
N ILE A 14 -6.11 5.51 5.20
CA ILE A 14 -5.54 6.79 4.77
C ILE A 14 -4.22 7.00 5.50
N ALA A 15 -3.16 7.16 4.74
CA ALA A 15 -1.84 7.37 5.30
C ALA A 15 -0.94 8.07 4.28
N THR A 16 0.13 8.67 4.79
CA THR A 16 1.14 9.26 3.92
C THR A 16 2.13 8.19 3.52
N ALA A 17 2.54 8.24 2.26
CA ALA A 17 3.55 7.33 1.75
C ALA A 17 4.66 8.11 1.06
N GLU A 18 5.86 7.56 1.14
CA GLU A 18 7.00 8.02 0.36
C GLU A 18 7.40 6.89 -0.58
N VAL A 19 7.51 7.20 -1.85
CA VAL A 19 7.88 6.25 -2.88
C VAL A 19 9.24 6.64 -3.42
N ILE A 20 10.14 5.68 -3.51
CA ILE A 20 11.46 5.91 -4.09
C ILE A 20 11.54 5.05 -5.34
N ASP A 21 11.71 5.70 -6.50
CA ASP A 21 11.76 4.95 -7.76
C ASP A 21 13.18 4.49 -8.06
N GLN A 22 13.35 3.81 -9.20
CA GLN A 22 14.65 3.24 -9.55
C GLN A 22 15.71 4.28 -9.81
N SER A 23 15.33 5.51 -10.12
CA SER A 23 16.29 6.60 -10.31
C SER A 23 16.71 7.24 -9.00
N GLY A 24 16.07 6.85 -7.88
CA GLY A 24 16.32 7.46 -6.59
C GLY A 24 15.44 8.67 -6.32
N ALA A 25 14.52 8.98 -7.20
CA ALA A 25 13.62 10.11 -6.99
C ALA A 25 12.61 9.78 -5.89
N HIS A 26 12.32 10.75 -5.04
CA HIS A 26 11.38 10.63 -3.95
C HIS A 26 10.05 11.26 -4.35
N ILE A 27 8.97 10.53 -4.17
CA ILE A 27 7.64 10.98 -4.54
C ILE A 27 6.74 10.80 -3.32
N THR A 28 6.07 11.87 -2.92
CA THR A 28 5.11 11.79 -1.85
C THR A 28 3.77 11.34 -2.43
N ALA A 29 3.15 10.39 -1.77
CA ALA A 29 1.88 9.83 -2.21
C ALA A 29 0.99 9.62 -1.01
N ARG A 30 -0.25 9.23 -1.28
CA ARG A 30 -1.23 8.98 -0.23
C ARG A 30 -1.81 7.59 -0.41
N VAL A 31 -1.72 6.79 0.65
CA VAL A 31 -2.38 5.49 0.66
C VAL A 31 -3.86 5.73 0.89
N THR A 32 -4.71 5.08 0.11
CA THR A 32 -6.15 5.14 0.32
C THR A 32 -6.75 3.76 0.53
N GLU A 33 -6.02 2.71 0.17
CA GLU A 33 -6.49 1.34 0.35
C GLU A 33 -5.30 0.45 0.66
N LEU A 34 -5.48 -0.48 1.59
CA LEU A 34 -4.41 -1.34 2.07
C LEU A 34 -4.89 -2.78 2.19
N SER A 35 -4.02 -3.71 1.82
CA SER A 35 -4.25 -5.14 2.00
C SER A 35 -2.96 -5.80 2.44
N LEU A 36 -3.04 -7.10 2.71
CA LEU A 36 -1.85 -7.87 3.10
C LEU A 36 -0.80 -7.90 1.99
N HIS A 37 -1.21 -7.79 0.75
CA HIS A 37 -0.30 -7.94 -0.39
C HIS A 37 0.00 -6.66 -1.15
N GLY A 38 -0.66 -5.58 -0.83
CA GLY A 38 -0.42 -4.35 -1.55
C GLY A 38 -1.24 -3.17 -1.08
N CYS A 39 -1.19 -2.10 -1.85
CA CYS A 39 -1.93 -0.88 -1.53
C CYS A 39 -2.24 -0.11 -2.80
N TYR A 40 -3.13 0.86 -2.65
CA TYR A 40 -3.37 1.84 -3.70
C TYR A 40 -2.79 3.18 -3.25
N LEU A 41 -2.04 3.82 -4.15
CA LEU A 41 -1.41 5.11 -3.89
C LEU A 41 -1.98 6.17 -4.82
N GLU A 42 -2.54 7.22 -4.26
CA GLU A 42 -2.91 8.40 -5.03
C GLU A 42 -1.67 9.24 -5.28
N MET A 43 -1.46 9.62 -6.52
CA MET A 43 -0.38 10.50 -6.89
C MET A 43 -0.73 11.23 -8.19
N ALA A 44 -0.28 12.49 -8.29
CA ALA A 44 -0.66 13.34 -9.42
C ALA A 44 -0.07 12.83 -10.74
N ASN A 45 1.15 12.32 -10.67
CA ASN A 45 1.85 11.81 -11.85
C ASN A 45 2.19 10.35 -11.62
N PRO A 46 1.26 9.44 -11.91
CA PRO A 46 1.45 8.03 -11.61
C PRO A 46 2.65 7.44 -12.35
N LEU A 47 3.33 6.56 -11.63
CA LEU A 47 4.42 5.79 -12.24
C LEU A 47 3.86 4.77 -13.22
N PRO A 48 4.66 4.36 -14.19
CA PRO A 48 4.18 3.38 -15.17
C PRO A 48 4.04 1.99 -14.56
N THR A 49 3.19 1.18 -15.19
CA THR A 49 3.08 -0.24 -14.87
C THR A 49 4.46 -0.89 -14.96
N ASP A 50 4.73 -1.80 -14.05
CA ASP A 50 6.00 -2.52 -13.91
C ASP A 50 7.12 -1.68 -13.29
N ALA A 51 6.84 -0.47 -12.84
CA ALA A 51 7.84 0.30 -12.10
C ALA A 51 8.17 -0.42 -10.79
N VAL A 52 9.46 -0.55 -10.52
CA VAL A 52 9.97 -1.13 -9.27
C VAL A 52 10.26 0.02 -8.31
N ILE A 53 9.74 -0.09 -7.10
CA ILE A 53 9.82 1.00 -6.13
C ILE A 53 10.17 0.47 -4.75
N THR A 54 10.60 1.38 -3.88
CA THR A 54 10.59 1.17 -2.44
C THR A 54 9.50 2.06 -1.90
N ILE A 55 8.65 1.52 -1.03
CA ILE A 55 7.55 2.27 -0.46
C ILE A 55 7.69 2.30 1.06
N LYS A 56 7.45 3.48 1.63
CA LYS A 56 7.36 3.68 3.08
C LYS A 56 6.02 4.30 3.38
N ILE A 57 5.30 3.68 4.31
CA ILE A 57 3.98 4.17 4.73
C ILE A 57 4.06 4.57 6.19
N TYR A 58 3.56 5.75 6.53
CA TYR A 58 3.61 6.30 7.88
C TYR A 58 2.21 6.45 8.43
N SER A 59 2.01 5.95 9.63
CA SER A 59 0.73 6.09 10.31
C SER A 59 0.93 5.97 11.81
N GLU A 60 0.42 6.96 12.55
CA GLU A 60 0.36 6.95 14.02
C GLU A 60 1.70 6.64 14.68
N GLY A 61 2.75 7.29 14.21
CA GLY A 61 4.06 7.14 14.82
C GLY A 61 4.81 5.88 14.43
N LYS A 62 4.24 5.07 13.56
CA LYS A 62 4.87 3.85 13.06
C LYS A 62 5.09 3.96 11.56
N PHE A 63 5.98 3.14 11.06
CA PHE A 63 6.15 3.08 9.61
C PHE A 63 6.33 1.64 9.15
N PHE A 64 6.01 1.44 7.89
CA PHE A 64 6.11 0.19 7.18
C PHE A 64 6.96 0.44 5.94
N GLU A 65 7.86 -0.45 5.63
CA GLU A 65 8.70 -0.33 4.45
C GLU A 65 8.72 -1.65 3.70
N SER A 66 8.67 -1.56 2.38
CA SER A 66 8.74 -2.74 1.53
C SER A 66 9.19 -2.34 0.14
N ASN A 67 9.77 -3.29 -0.57
CA ASN A 67 9.87 -3.16 -2.01
C ASN A 67 8.48 -3.37 -2.60
N GLY A 68 8.24 -2.77 -3.75
CA GLY A 68 6.96 -2.88 -4.41
C GLY A 68 7.07 -2.86 -5.91
N LEU A 69 6.01 -3.36 -6.54
CA LEU A 69 5.89 -3.34 -7.99
C LEU A 69 4.58 -2.67 -8.35
N CYS A 70 4.64 -1.70 -9.25
CA CYS A 70 3.43 -1.08 -9.79
C CYS A 70 2.75 -2.08 -10.72
N VAL A 71 1.60 -2.56 -10.34
CA VAL A 71 0.89 -3.57 -11.13
C VAL A 71 -0.12 -2.96 -12.09
N TYR A 72 -0.58 -1.74 -11.82
CA TYR A 72 -1.37 -0.98 -12.77
C TYR A 72 -1.26 0.50 -12.45
N SER A 73 -1.51 1.33 -13.46
CA SER A 73 -1.40 2.76 -13.35
C SER A 73 -2.65 3.41 -13.91
N GLN A 74 -3.21 4.36 -13.18
CA GLN A 74 -4.40 5.09 -13.60
C GLN A 74 -4.00 6.56 -13.77
N PRO A 75 -3.97 7.05 -15.01
CA PRO A 75 -3.55 8.44 -15.25
C PRO A 75 -4.33 9.42 -14.39
N LYS A 76 -3.62 10.38 -13.79
CA LYS A 76 -4.17 11.45 -12.96
C LYS A 76 -4.76 10.97 -11.63
N HIS A 77 -4.67 9.66 -11.33
CA HIS A 77 -5.24 9.11 -10.10
C HIS A 77 -4.18 8.47 -9.22
N GLY A 78 -3.50 7.46 -9.72
CA GLY A 78 -2.53 6.77 -8.90
C GLY A 78 -2.15 5.40 -9.42
N ILE A 79 -1.61 4.59 -8.54
CA ILE A 79 -1.09 3.27 -8.92
C ILE A 79 -1.51 2.21 -7.90
N GLY A 80 -1.69 0.99 -8.41
CA GLY A 80 -1.82 -0.17 -7.55
C GLY A 80 -0.45 -0.81 -7.39
N VAL A 81 -0.09 -1.13 -6.15
CA VAL A 81 1.23 -1.65 -5.81
C VAL A 81 1.08 -3.00 -5.13
N THR A 82 1.90 -3.96 -5.53
CA THR A 82 2.04 -5.22 -4.81
C THR A 82 3.35 -5.19 -4.04
N PHE A 83 3.31 -5.63 -2.78
CA PHE A 83 4.52 -5.66 -1.94
C PHE A 83 5.39 -6.84 -2.31
N ARG A 84 6.70 -6.64 -2.24
CA ARG A 84 7.70 -7.65 -2.55
C ARG A 84 8.77 -7.69 -1.47
N ASN A 85 9.20 -8.89 -1.09
CA ASN A 85 10.34 -9.05 -0.19
C ASN A 85 10.19 -8.28 1.12
N MET A 86 9.02 -8.43 1.74
CA MET A 86 8.72 -7.74 2.98
C MET A 86 9.47 -8.37 4.15
N ARG A 87 10.10 -7.53 4.98
CA ARG A 87 10.79 -8.01 6.17
C ARG A 87 9.79 -8.36 7.26
N PRO A 88 10.07 -9.37 8.09
CA PRO A 88 9.12 -9.79 9.13
C PRO A 88 8.69 -8.69 10.09
N GLN A 89 9.59 -7.78 10.47
CA GLN A 89 9.20 -6.70 11.39
C GLN A 89 8.16 -5.78 10.77
N PHE A 90 8.21 -5.59 9.46
CA PHE A 90 7.24 -4.74 8.78
C PHE A 90 5.93 -5.48 8.52
N LEU A 91 6.00 -6.78 8.32
CA LEU A 91 4.78 -7.57 8.23
C LEU A 91 3.96 -7.47 9.51
N SER A 92 4.63 -7.43 10.65
CA SER A 92 3.95 -7.27 11.93
C SER A 92 3.20 -5.92 12.00
N VAL A 93 3.85 -4.84 11.57
CA VAL A 93 3.21 -3.52 11.52
C VAL A 93 2.00 -3.53 10.60
N LEU A 94 2.17 -4.12 9.41
CA LEU A 94 1.11 -4.21 8.42
C LEU A 94 -0.10 -4.96 8.99
N LYS A 95 0.13 -6.08 9.66
CA LYS A 95 -0.97 -6.86 10.23
C LYS A 95 -1.71 -6.07 11.32
N GLN A 96 -1.00 -5.30 12.13
CA GLN A 96 -1.63 -4.45 13.12
C GLN A 96 -2.53 -3.41 12.47
N TRP A 97 -2.04 -2.77 11.41
CA TRP A 97 -2.82 -1.77 10.70
C TRP A 97 -4.06 -2.38 10.04
N LEU A 98 -3.90 -3.57 9.46
CA LEU A 98 -5.03 -4.25 8.82
C LEU A 98 -6.09 -4.65 9.82
N LEU A 99 -5.67 -5.10 11.01
CA LEU A 99 -6.62 -5.43 12.06
C LEU A 99 -7.40 -4.18 12.48
N ALA A 100 -6.72 -3.07 12.68
CA ALA A 100 -7.39 -1.82 13.04
C ALA A 100 -8.33 -1.35 11.93
N ALA A 101 -7.91 -1.49 10.68
CA ALA A 101 -8.75 -1.10 9.54
C ALA A 101 -9.98 -1.99 9.43
N ALA A 102 -9.85 -3.28 9.72
CA ALA A 102 -11.00 -4.18 9.72
C ALA A 102 -12.00 -3.81 10.79
N VAL A 103 -11.52 -3.46 11.98
CA VAL A 103 -12.40 -3.01 13.07
C VAL A 103 -13.12 -1.72 12.65
N ALA A 104 -12.40 -0.79 12.04
CA ALA A 104 -13.00 0.46 11.60
C ALA A 104 -14.09 0.23 10.54
N LYS A 105 -13.86 -0.73 9.65
CA LYS A 105 -14.79 -1.01 8.56
C LYS A 105 -16.04 -1.76 9.03
N TYR A 106 -15.85 -2.76 9.88
CA TYR A 106 -16.95 -3.63 10.30
C TYR A 106 -17.47 -3.32 11.71
N GLY A 107 -16.78 -2.43 12.41
CA GLY A 107 -17.11 -2.11 13.78
C GLY A 107 -16.61 -3.16 14.76
N PRO A 108 -16.53 -2.79 16.05
CA PRO A 108 -16.13 -3.75 17.06
C PRO A 108 -17.24 -4.78 17.27
N LYS A 109 -16.82 -6.01 17.50
CA LYS A 109 -17.76 -7.04 17.88
C LYS A 109 -18.23 -6.81 19.31
N ALA A 110 -19.49 -6.78 19.47
CA ALA A 110 -20.04 -6.60 20.80
C ALA A 110 -20.08 -7.94 21.52
#